data_020596169a4ad9c908d55e95c8eb83fa
#
_entry.id   020596169a4ad9c908d55e95c8eb83fa
#
_cell.length_a   1.000
_cell.length_b   1.000
_cell.length_c   1.000
_cell.angle_alpha   90.00
_cell.angle_beta   90.00
_cell.angle_gamma   90.00
#
_symmetry.space_group_name_H-M   'P 1'
#
loop_
_entity.id
_entity.type
_entity.pdbx_description
1 polymer ?
#
loop_
_entity_poly.entity_id
_entity_poly.type
_entity_poly.pdbx_seq_one_letter_code
_entity_poly.pdbx_strand_id
1 'polypeptide(L)'
;ALSHPTGGLKGYRLHHGTLNAIYLPAVLRFNEPAVGEKFKRVAQVMGLPESEASAEGVANAVSALNERLGIPKGLGAAGLAQDTIEKIAEGAMGDHCHLSTPRQPTKAQYIELIEQSWG
;
A
#
# COMPACT_ATOMS: atom_id res chain seq x y z
N ALA A 1 5.44 -5.70 4.05
CA ALA A 1 6.67 -6.01 3.29
C ALA A 1 7.29 -4.77 2.65
N LEU A 2 6.50 -3.93 1.96
CA LEU A 2 7.03 -2.76 1.23
C LEU A 2 7.56 -1.65 2.14
N SER A 3 6.93 -1.42 3.28
CA SER A 3 7.30 -0.31 4.18
C SER A 3 8.68 -0.47 4.81
N HIS A 4 9.10 -1.70 5.10
CA HIS A 4 10.39 -1.97 5.73
C HIS A 4 11.59 -1.61 4.83
N PRO A 5 11.68 -2.14 3.59
CA PRO A 5 12.79 -1.76 2.71
C PRO A 5 12.74 -0.30 2.30
N THR A 6 11.55 0.29 2.16
CA THR A 6 11.41 1.72 1.85
C THR A 6 11.92 2.59 3.00
N GLY A 7 11.50 2.28 4.24
CA GLY A 7 11.95 3.01 5.42
C GLY A 7 13.44 2.83 5.75
N GLY A 8 14.04 1.75 5.25
CA GLY A 8 15.47 1.45 5.42
C GLY A 8 16.38 2.07 4.37
N LEU A 9 15.84 2.80 3.38
CA LEU A 9 16.65 3.44 2.35
C LEU A 9 17.57 4.52 2.95
N LYS A 10 18.87 4.45 2.64
CA LYS A 10 19.85 5.44 3.08
C LYS A 10 19.59 6.78 2.39
N GLY A 11 19.72 7.86 3.16
CA GLY A 11 19.53 9.24 2.65
C GLY A 11 18.09 9.73 2.69
N TYR A 12 17.14 8.91 3.12
CA TYR A 12 15.74 9.29 3.28
C TYR A 12 15.32 9.22 4.74
N ARG A 13 14.46 10.16 5.15
CA ARG A 13 13.83 10.18 6.48
C ARG A 13 12.34 10.00 6.32
N LEU A 14 11.91 8.74 6.32
CA LEU A 14 10.52 8.36 6.07
C LEU A 14 9.94 7.69 7.30
N HIS A 15 8.80 8.19 7.75
CA HIS A 15 8.07 7.58 8.86
C HIS A 15 7.35 6.31 8.42
N HIS A 16 7.47 5.24 9.18
CA HIS A 16 6.84 3.96 8.90
C HIS A 16 5.32 4.06 8.74
N GLY A 17 4.65 4.80 9.62
CA GLY A 17 3.21 5.03 9.54
C GLY A 17 2.79 5.74 8.25
N THR A 18 3.55 6.74 7.81
CA THR A 18 3.32 7.44 6.55
C THR A 18 3.46 6.48 5.36
N LEU A 19 4.48 5.64 5.35
CA LEU A 19 4.69 4.65 4.29
C LEU A 19 3.55 3.62 4.25
N ASN A 20 3.10 3.14 5.40
CA ASN A 20 1.96 2.25 5.48
C ASN A 20 0.71 2.89 4.88
N ALA A 21 0.43 4.14 5.22
CA ALA A 21 -0.71 4.88 4.69
C ALA A 21 -0.64 5.05 3.17
N ILE A 22 0.54 5.34 2.63
CA ILE A 22 0.75 5.52 1.18
C ILE A 22 0.54 4.21 0.41
N TYR A 23 1.06 3.09 0.92
CA TYR A 23 0.96 1.79 0.24
C TYR A 23 -0.41 1.14 0.39
N LEU A 24 -1.13 1.44 1.46
CA LEU A 24 -2.34 0.71 1.84
C LEU A 24 -3.40 0.64 0.73
N PRO A 25 -3.78 1.72 0.02
CA PRO A 25 -4.80 1.63 -1.02
C PRO A 25 -4.47 0.61 -2.13
N ALA A 26 -3.25 0.64 -2.64
CA ALA A 26 -2.81 -0.29 -3.69
C ALA A 26 -2.78 -1.74 -3.19
N VAL A 27 -2.31 -1.95 -1.96
CA VAL A 27 -2.24 -3.29 -1.34
C VAL A 27 -3.65 -3.86 -1.09
N LEU A 28 -4.60 -3.05 -0.67
CA LEU A 28 -5.99 -3.49 -0.48
C LEU A 28 -6.59 -3.99 -1.81
N ARG A 29 -6.40 -3.26 -2.89
CA ARG A 29 -6.84 -3.68 -4.23
C ARG A 29 -6.16 -4.97 -4.68
N PHE A 30 -4.87 -5.08 -4.44
CA PHE A 30 -4.09 -6.27 -4.78
C PHE A 30 -4.59 -7.52 -4.06
N ASN A 31 -5.01 -7.40 -2.81
CA ASN A 31 -5.45 -8.52 -1.99
C ASN A 31 -6.88 -9.00 -2.30
N GLU A 32 -7.66 -8.26 -3.08
CA GLU A 32 -9.07 -8.59 -3.36
C GLU A 32 -9.29 -10.03 -3.81
N PRO A 33 -8.51 -10.60 -4.76
CA PRO A 33 -8.73 -11.98 -5.21
C PRO A 33 -8.62 -13.03 -4.10
N ALA A 34 -7.84 -12.75 -3.05
CA ALA A 34 -7.61 -13.69 -1.95
C ALA A 34 -8.61 -13.52 -0.79
N VAL A 35 -9.07 -12.29 -0.52
CA VAL A 35 -9.85 -11.97 0.69
C VAL A 35 -11.05 -11.05 0.43
N GLY A 36 -11.56 -11.02 -0.80
CA GLY A 36 -12.60 -10.08 -1.24
C GLY A 36 -13.83 -10.01 -0.33
N GLU A 37 -14.30 -11.14 0.20
CA GLU A 37 -15.45 -11.19 1.10
C GLU A 37 -15.24 -10.44 2.41
N LYS A 38 -13.99 -10.36 2.90
CA LYS A 38 -13.65 -9.61 4.11
C LYS A 38 -13.81 -8.11 3.92
N PHE A 39 -13.70 -7.59 2.71
CA PHE A 39 -13.86 -6.16 2.43
C PHE A 39 -15.29 -5.68 2.67
N LYS A 40 -16.31 -6.54 2.50
CA LYS A 40 -17.68 -6.21 2.86
C LYS A 40 -17.81 -5.87 4.34
N ARG A 41 -17.18 -6.68 5.20
CA ARG A 41 -17.16 -6.45 6.64
C ARG A 41 -16.40 -5.17 7.00
N VAL A 42 -15.24 -4.96 6.39
CA VAL A 42 -14.44 -3.74 6.60
C VAL A 42 -15.23 -2.51 6.20
N ALA A 43 -15.87 -2.53 5.03
CA ALA A 43 -16.70 -1.43 4.55
C ALA A 43 -17.85 -1.10 5.52
N GLN A 44 -18.53 -2.12 6.05
CA GLN A 44 -19.58 -1.93 7.06
C GLN A 44 -19.06 -1.24 8.32
N VAL A 45 -17.92 -1.68 8.84
CA VAL A 45 -17.30 -1.10 10.04
C VAL A 45 -16.87 0.35 9.79
N MET A 46 -16.44 0.67 8.57
CA MET A 46 -16.08 2.03 8.17
C MET A 46 -17.30 2.93 7.88
N GLY A 47 -18.51 2.38 7.89
CA GLY A 47 -19.73 3.12 7.59
C GLY A 47 -19.91 3.45 6.10
N LEU A 48 -19.29 2.68 5.20
CA LEU A 48 -19.43 2.86 3.77
C LEU A 48 -20.79 2.31 3.27
N PRO A 49 -21.38 2.91 2.23
CA PRO A 49 -22.59 2.38 1.62
C PRO A 49 -22.32 1.02 0.95
N GLU A 50 -23.36 0.21 0.78
CA GLU A 50 -23.24 -1.13 0.19
C GLU A 50 -22.65 -1.12 -1.23
N SER A 51 -22.89 -0.04 -2.00
CA SER A 51 -22.28 0.17 -3.31
C SER A 51 -20.76 0.28 -3.29
N GLU A 52 -20.16 0.57 -2.13
CA GLU A 52 -18.73 0.68 -1.89
C GLU A 52 -18.17 -0.47 -1.04
N ALA A 53 -18.94 -1.55 -0.88
CA ALA A 53 -18.56 -2.72 -0.09
C ALA A 53 -17.62 -3.65 -0.88
N SER A 54 -16.46 -3.14 -1.24
CA SER A 54 -15.44 -3.81 -2.06
C SER A 54 -14.03 -3.34 -1.68
N ALA A 55 -13.01 -4.01 -2.19
CA ALA A 55 -11.62 -3.57 -2.06
C ALA A 55 -11.44 -2.15 -2.62
N GLU A 56 -12.03 -1.87 -3.78
CA GLU A 56 -11.96 -0.53 -4.40
C GLU A 56 -12.61 0.54 -3.52
N GLY A 57 -13.80 0.29 -2.99
CA GLY A 57 -14.49 1.23 -2.10
C GLY A 57 -13.71 1.50 -0.83
N VAL A 58 -13.16 0.45 -0.18
CA VAL A 58 -12.32 0.59 1.01
C VAL A 58 -11.02 1.34 0.68
N ALA A 59 -10.36 1.01 -0.43
CA ALA A 59 -9.13 1.69 -0.85
C ALA A 59 -9.37 3.19 -1.12
N ASN A 60 -10.47 3.54 -1.77
CA ASN A 60 -10.84 4.93 -2.03
C ASN A 60 -11.13 5.68 -0.73
N ALA A 61 -11.80 5.05 0.24
CA ALA A 61 -12.04 5.64 1.55
C ALA A 61 -10.73 5.90 2.32
N VAL A 62 -9.76 4.98 2.23
CA VAL A 62 -8.42 5.18 2.81
C VAL A 62 -7.69 6.32 2.13
N SER A 63 -7.73 6.41 0.80
CA SER A 63 -7.12 7.52 0.05
C SER A 63 -7.70 8.87 0.45
N ALA A 64 -9.03 8.95 0.59
CA ALA A 64 -9.71 10.17 1.04
C ALA A 64 -9.31 10.55 2.48
N LEU A 65 -9.17 9.57 3.37
CA LEU A 65 -8.68 9.81 4.73
C LEU A 65 -7.24 10.32 4.73
N ASN A 66 -6.36 9.70 3.93
CA ASN A 66 -4.97 10.13 3.78
C ASN A 66 -4.88 11.60 3.35
N GLU A 67 -5.70 12.00 2.39
CA GLU A 67 -5.76 13.39 1.92
C GLU A 67 -6.17 14.35 3.04
N ARG A 68 -7.22 14.02 3.81
CA ARG A 68 -7.67 14.83 4.95
C ARG A 68 -6.63 14.93 6.06
N LEU A 69 -5.82 13.89 6.25
CA LEU A 69 -4.75 13.85 7.25
C LEU A 69 -3.45 14.53 6.79
N GLY A 70 -3.39 15.00 5.54
CA GLY A 70 -2.18 15.59 4.98
C GLY A 70 -1.05 14.60 4.72
N ILE A 71 -1.37 13.31 4.57
CA ILE A 71 -0.41 12.29 4.14
C ILE A 71 0.04 12.60 2.71
N PRO A 72 1.34 12.51 2.38
CA PRO A 72 1.80 12.70 1.01
C PRO A 72 1.02 11.82 0.03
N LYS A 73 0.68 12.37 -1.12
CA LYS A 73 -0.17 11.70 -2.13
C LYS A 73 0.44 10.39 -2.65
N GLY A 74 1.76 10.26 -2.57
CA GLY A 74 2.48 9.09 -3.00
C GLY A 74 3.96 9.16 -2.62
N LEU A 75 4.71 8.14 -3.00
CA LEU A 75 6.14 8.02 -2.70
C LEU A 75 6.97 9.14 -3.32
N GLY A 76 6.61 9.58 -4.53
CA GLY A 76 7.26 10.71 -5.20
C GLY A 76 7.08 12.00 -4.42
N ALA A 77 5.85 12.28 -3.94
CA ALA A 77 5.55 13.44 -3.10
C ALA A 77 6.24 13.35 -1.72
N ALA A 78 6.52 12.14 -1.24
CA ALA A 78 7.29 11.90 -0.02
C ALA A 78 8.81 12.06 -0.24
N GLY A 79 9.26 12.31 -1.47
CA GLY A 79 10.64 12.63 -1.81
C GLY A 79 11.50 11.48 -2.32
N LEU A 80 10.92 10.30 -2.62
CA LEU A 80 11.66 9.19 -3.17
C LEU A 80 12.03 9.43 -4.65
N ALA A 81 13.22 8.96 -5.03
CA ALA A 81 13.65 8.91 -6.42
C ALA A 81 13.20 7.59 -7.08
N GLN A 82 12.86 7.63 -8.36
CA GLN A 82 12.36 6.45 -9.09
C GLN A 82 13.37 5.31 -9.20
N ASP A 83 14.67 5.60 -9.12
CA ASP A 83 15.72 4.59 -9.13
C ASP A 83 15.72 3.68 -7.87
N THR A 84 14.91 4.01 -6.85
CA THR A 84 14.76 3.19 -5.64
C THR A 84 13.78 2.03 -5.82
N ILE A 85 12.96 2.01 -6.87
CA ILE A 85 11.86 1.04 -7.06
C ILE A 85 12.38 -0.40 -7.04
N GLU A 86 13.40 -0.71 -7.81
CA GLU A 86 13.99 -2.05 -7.88
C GLU A 86 14.48 -2.52 -6.50
N LYS A 87 15.19 -1.66 -5.80
CA LYS A 87 15.73 -1.96 -4.47
C LYS A 87 14.64 -2.21 -3.44
N ILE A 88 13.56 -1.44 -3.50
CA ILE A 88 12.40 -1.64 -2.62
C ILE A 88 11.75 -3.00 -2.92
N ALA A 89 11.54 -3.32 -4.20
CA ALA A 89 10.92 -4.58 -4.60
C ALA A 89 11.76 -5.80 -4.17
N GLU A 90 13.08 -5.75 -4.35
CA GLU A 90 14.00 -6.79 -3.88
C GLU A 90 13.94 -6.95 -2.36
N GLY A 91 13.95 -5.84 -1.63
CA GLY A 91 13.83 -5.84 -0.18
C GLY A 91 12.52 -6.44 0.29
N ALA A 92 11.41 -6.16 -0.41
CA ALA A 92 10.10 -6.69 -0.09
C ALA A 92 10.02 -8.22 -0.27
N MET A 93 10.67 -8.75 -1.30
CA MET A 93 10.75 -10.21 -1.51
C MET A 93 11.46 -10.94 -0.36
N GLY A 94 12.43 -10.30 0.27
CA GLY A 94 13.18 -10.85 1.41
C GLY A 94 12.60 -10.49 2.78
N ASP A 95 11.54 -9.69 2.83
CA ASP A 95 10.93 -9.25 4.10
C ASP A 95 10.08 -10.37 4.71
N HIS A 96 10.14 -10.50 6.04
CA HIS A 96 9.37 -11.53 6.74
C HIS A 96 7.86 -11.40 6.55
N CYS A 97 7.34 -10.19 6.36
CA CYS A 97 5.92 -9.96 6.08
C CYS A 97 5.47 -10.45 4.70
N HIS A 98 6.41 -10.70 3.77
CA HIS A 98 6.09 -11.28 2.46
C HIS A 98 5.41 -12.65 2.59
N LEU A 99 5.84 -13.45 3.57
CA LEU A 99 5.32 -14.80 3.79
C LEU A 99 3.93 -14.82 4.44
N SER A 100 3.52 -13.74 5.08
CA SER A 100 2.25 -13.65 5.82
C SER A 100 1.16 -12.84 5.12
N THR A 101 1.40 -12.39 3.89
CA THR A 101 0.39 -11.66 3.11
C THR A 101 -0.73 -12.58 2.63
N PRO A 102 -1.98 -12.10 2.53
CA PRO A 102 -3.10 -12.89 2.00
C PRO A 102 -2.87 -13.38 0.56
N ARG A 103 -2.15 -12.62 -0.23
CA ARG A 103 -1.74 -12.91 -1.60
C ARG A 103 -0.28 -12.51 -1.74
N GLN A 104 0.61 -13.49 -1.99
CA GLN A 104 2.05 -13.21 -2.11
C GLN A 104 2.37 -12.60 -3.47
N PRO A 105 2.88 -11.35 -3.53
CA PRO A 105 3.28 -10.75 -4.79
C PRO A 105 4.56 -11.38 -5.34
N THR A 106 4.67 -11.45 -6.65
CA THR A 106 5.95 -11.62 -7.34
C THR A 106 6.75 -10.31 -7.28
N LYS A 107 8.04 -10.33 -7.63
CA LYS A 107 8.83 -9.11 -7.73
C LYS A 107 8.20 -8.09 -8.70
N ALA A 108 7.73 -8.55 -9.86
CA ALA A 108 7.06 -7.70 -10.83
C ALA A 108 5.80 -7.04 -10.25
N GLN A 109 5.01 -7.79 -9.48
CA GLN A 109 3.82 -7.26 -8.80
C GLN A 109 4.18 -6.27 -7.70
N TYR A 110 5.28 -6.45 -6.97
CA TYR A 110 5.77 -5.43 -6.04
C TYR A 110 6.15 -4.14 -6.77
N ILE A 111 6.80 -4.23 -7.93
CA ILE A 111 7.11 -3.06 -8.75
C ILE A 111 5.82 -2.32 -9.13
N GLU A 112 4.80 -3.04 -9.61
CA GLU A 112 3.49 -2.45 -9.94
C GLU A 112 2.84 -1.76 -8.74
N LEU A 113 2.88 -2.39 -7.55
CA LEU A 113 2.35 -1.80 -6.32
C LEU A 113 3.09 -0.52 -5.92
N ILE A 114 4.41 -0.49 -6.09
CA ILE A 114 5.23 0.69 -5.84
C ILE A 114 4.85 1.80 -6.82
N GLU A 115 4.73 1.48 -8.09
CA GLU A 115 4.34 2.43 -9.15
C GLU A 115 2.94 3.00 -8.90
N GLN A 116 1.96 2.16 -8.55
CA GLN A 116 0.61 2.60 -8.19
C GLN A 116 0.59 3.50 -6.95
N SER A 117 1.57 3.35 -6.07
CA SER A 117 1.73 4.15 -4.85
C SER A 117 2.61 5.38 -5.05
N TRP A 118 3.05 5.63 -6.27
CA TRP A 118 3.97 6.74 -6.56
C TRP A 118 3.30 8.11 -6.49
N GLY A 119 2.04 8.18 -6.80
CA GLY A 119 1.26 9.40 -6.88
C GLY A 119 1.27 9.97 -8.28
#